data_71dbc848f21fab526318e2e12710c43d
#
_entry.id   71dbc848f21fab526318e2e12710c43d
#
_cell.length_a   1.000
_cell.length_b   1.000
_cell.length_c   1.000
_cell.angle_alpha   90.00
_cell.angle_beta   90.00
_cell.angle_gamma   90.00
#
_symmetry.space_group_name_H-M   'P 1'
#
loop_
_entity.id
_entity.type
_entity.pdbx_description
1 polymer ?
#
loop_
_entity_poly.entity_id
_entity_poly.type
_entity_poly.pdbx_seq_one_letter_code
_entity_poly.pdbx_strand_id
1 'polypeptide(L)'
;MDGHDSLRKNWIPVLAFLAATLAGPAWSGTAVVFESLPGAATVVSIPSAILGETREVWIHVPQGYDRSDERYPVLIQLGAGPHFAYSAAIAEFLAGNGHIPPLIVVGLPDPTPRHHYRDSTPSPVDYLPASGGSPAFLRFLKEELLPYLETGFRTRPFRILCGHGLSGLFAVYALLESPGTFGGLVTDGASLAFDDAMIFGLAASKLAGPDIRGFLYLGSGNERETIPGLQRLNELLEKIAPPALAWTLEIEEDEDQGTAALPAYLKGLKWIYRGWRMPAETAAAGWDAVRAYYKTLSQKYGYEIPASEKALSSRGFQWIREQRFAEAETVFRLNEDAYPDSSQACLNLAFLYERMKDRPKAAAYYEKAAGKAALSQPEAAAYYKAQAE
;
A
#
# COMPACT_ATOMS: atom_id res chain seq x y z
N MET A 1 -25.75 42.99 26.61
CA MET A 1 -25.34 43.94 25.59
C MET A 1 -24.03 43.43 25.09
N ASP A 2 -24.10 42.53 24.23
CA ASP A 2 -24.06 42.46 22.76
C ASP A 2 -22.65 42.26 22.25
N GLY A 3 -22.41 41.12 21.59
CA GLY A 3 -21.32 41.01 20.65
C GLY A 3 -20.50 39.72 20.62
N HIS A 4 -21.10 38.54 20.55
CA HIS A 4 -20.39 37.36 20.13
C HIS A 4 -21.34 36.41 19.37
N ASP A 5 -21.69 36.81 18.15
CA ASP A 5 -22.40 35.89 17.23
C ASP A 5 -22.07 36.25 15.79
N SER A 6 -20.94 35.76 15.27
CA SER A 6 -20.65 35.82 13.81
C SER A 6 -19.50 34.93 13.33
N LEU A 7 -19.41 33.64 13.75
CA LEU A 7 -18.52 32.66 13.13
C LEU A 7 -19.14 31.26 13.02
N ARG A 8 -20.44 31.19 12.74
CA ARG A 8 -21.12 29.96 12.40
C ARG A 8 -21.91 30.15 11.13
N LYS A 9 -21.28 30.06 9.95
CA LYS A 9 -21.96 29.77 8.66
C LYS A 9 -20.88 29.73 7.58
N ASN A 10 -20.41 28.54 7.25
CA ASN A 10 -20.01 28.12 5.91
C ASN A 10 -19.35 26.71 5.98
N TRP A 11 -20.09 25.73 6.48
CA TRP A 11 -19.84 24.35 6.22
C TRP A 11 -20.93 23.86 5.28
N ILE A 12 -20.63 23.85 3.97
CA ILE A 12 -21.47 23.25 2.94
C ILE A 12 -21.26 21.74 3.02
N PRO A 13 -22.34 20.95 3.06
CA PRO A 13 -22.22 19.47 3.15
C PRO A 13 -21.77 18.88 1.80
N VAL A 14 -20.58 18.33 1.73
CA VAL A 14 -20.06 17.51 0.62
C VAL A 14 -20.56 16.05 0.71
N LEU A 15 -21.74 15.80 1.23
CA LEU A 15 -22.25 14.47 1.58
C LEU A 15 -23.43 13.99 0.71
N ALA A 16 -23.61 14.51 -0.51
CA ALA A 16 -24.78 14.15 -1.32
C ALA A 16 -24.50 13.54 -2.71
N PHE A 17 -23.30 13.00 -3.01
CA PHE A 17 -23.01 12.54 -4.38
C PHE A 17 -22.45 11.12 -4.52
N LEU A 18 -22.62 10.24 -3.56
CA LEU A 18 -22.17 8.83 -3.67
C LEU A 18 -23.29 7.78 -3.68
N ALA A 19 -24.54 8.21 -3.91
CA ALA A 19 -25.69 7.29 -3.88
C ALA A 19 -26.34 7.00 -5.25
N ALA A 20 -25.72 7.34 -6.36
CA ALA A 20 -26.33 7.08 -7.67
C ALA A 20 -25.27 6.73 -8.71
N THR A 21 -24.97 5.46 -8.87
CA THR A 21 -24.72 4.66 -10.07
C THR A 21 -23.86 3.43 -9.76
N LEU A 22 -24.38 2.48 -8.97
CA LEU A 22 -23.84 1.12 -8.92
C LEU A 22 -25.00 0.14 -9.21
N ALA A 23 -25.32 -0.04 -10.50
CA ALA A 23 -26.17 -1.13 -10.97
C ALA A 23 -25.29 -2.37 -11.20
N GLY A 24 -24.77 -2.95 -10.12
CA GLY A 24 -24.29 -4.32 -10.01
C GLY A 24 -25.25 -5.11 -9.10
N PRO A 25 -25.15 -6.46 -8.98
CA PRO A 25 -26.07 -7.22 -8.16
C PRO A 25 -26.10 -6.62 -6.75
N ALA A 26 -27.33 -6.35 -6.26
CA ALA A 26 -27.63 -5.52 -5.11
C ALA A 26 -26.91 -5.98 -3.83
N TRP A 27 -25.77 -5.36 -3.52
CA TRP A 27 -25.15 -5.40 -2.21
C TRP A 27 -25.71 -4.23 -1.40
N SER A 28 -26.71 -4.49 -0.57
CA SER A 28 -27.31 -3.50 0.32
C SER A 28 -26.48 -3.35 1.61
N GLY A 29 -25.25 -2.90 1.49
CA GLY A 29 -24.42 -2.54 2.65
C GLY A 29 -24.56 -1.05 2.93
N THR A 30 -24.94 -0.67 4.16
CA THR A 30 -24.96 0.73 4.59
C THR A 30 -23.51 1.15 4.93
N ALA A 31 -22.93 2.05 4.13
CA ALA A 31 -21.63 2.63 4.46
C ALA A 31 -21.82 3.63 5.62
N VAL A 32 -21.12 3.43 6.72
CA VAL A 32 -21.05 4.37 7.84
C VAL A 32 -19.64 4.96 7.87
N VAL A 33 -19.57 6.29 7.78
CA VAL A 33 -18.27 7.00 7.87
C VAL A 33 -17.99 7.30 9.34
N PHE A 34 -16.93 6.73 9.89
CA PHE A 34 -16.43 7.09 11.22
C PHE A 34 -15.32 8.13 11.09
N GLU A 35 -15.59 9.38 11.46
CA GLU A 35 -14.61 10.47 11.48
C GLU A 35 -13.57 10.35 12.62
N SER A 36 -13.71 9.37 13.50
CA SER A 36 -12.91 9.27 14.74
C SER A 36 -11.77 8.27 14.72
N LEU A 37 -11.54 7.55 13.60
CA LEU A 37 -10.34 6.73 13.46
C LEU A 37 -9.20 7.59 12.90
N PRO A 38 -7.96 7.50 13.42
CA PRO A 38 -6.81 8.15 12.81
C PRO A 38 -6.64 7.70 11.36
N GLY A 39 -6.83 8.66 10.41
CA GLY A 39 -6.92 8.37 8.98
C GLY A 39 -8.33 7.95 8.59
N ALA A 40 -9.18 8.92 8.16
CA ALA A 40 -10.58 8.71 7.80
C ALA A 40 -10.82 7.37 7.07
N ALA A 41 -11.44 6.41 7.76
CA ALA A 41 -11.78 5.12 7.19
C ALA A 41 -13.28 5.04 6.95
N THR A 42 -13.66 4.51 5.80
CA THR A 42 -15.05 4.10 5.55
C THR A 42 -15.24 2.70 6.12
N VAL A 43 -16.25 2.53 6.97
CA VAL A 43 -16.64 1.21 7.47
C VAL A 43 -17.78 0.67 6.61
N VAL A 44 -17.60 -0.52 6.09
CA VAL A 44 -18.61 -1.23 5.29
C VAL A 44 -18.94 -2.58 5.92
N SER A 45 -20.17 -3.03 5.71
CA SER A 45 -20.65 -4.34 6.16
C SER A 45 -20.84 -5.24 4.94
N ILE A 46 -20.13 -6.36 4.89
CA ILE A 46 -20.18 -7.34 3.81
C ILE A 46 -20.88 -8.59 4.32
N PRO A 47 -22.12 -8.90 3.83
CA PRO A 47 -22.73 -10.19 4.09
C PRO A 47 -21.91 -11.30 3.44
N SER A 48 -21.47 -12.29 4.23
CA SER A 48 -20.72 -13.44 3.74
C SER A 48 -21.57 -14.68 3.75
N ALA A 49 -21.82 -15.25 2.58
CA ALA A 49 -22.46 -16.55 2.44
C ALA A 49 -21.52 -17.69 2.87
N ILE A 50 -20.21 -17.50 2.66
CA ILE A 50 -19.18 -18.48 3.00
C ILE A 50 -19.03 -18.62 4.51
N LEU A 51 -19.04 -17.49 5.25
CA LEU A 51 -18.90 -17.50 6.71
C LEU A 51 -20.23 -17.59 7.44
N GLY A 52 -21.37 -17.37 6.75
CA GLY A 52 -22.69 -17.35 7.34
C GLY A 52 -22.94 -16.18 8.30
N GLU A 53 -22.22 -15.06 8.09
CA GLU A 53 -22.27 -13.87 8.95
C GLU A 53 -22.02 -12.59 8.16
N THR A 54 -22.26 -11.43 8.76
CA THR A 54 -21.86 -10.15 8.18
C THR A 54 -20.50 -9.73 8.75
N ARG A 55 -19.56 -9.39 7.87
CA ARG A 55 -18.23 -8.93 8.25
C ARG A 55 -18.12 -7.43 8.11
N GLU A 56 -17.65 -6.79 9.15
CA GLU A 56 -17.23 -5.40 9.12
C GLU A 56 -15.85 -5.29 8.46
N VAL A 57 -15.70 -4.31 7.56
CA VAL A 57 -14.46 -4.05 6.81
C VAL A 57 -14.18 -2.55 6.87
N TRP A 58 -12.99 -2.18 7.27
CA TRP A 58 -12.52 -0.80 7.33
C TRP A 58 -11.69 -0.50 6.10
N ILE A 59 -11.97 0.62 5.42
CA ILE A 59 -11.30 0.95 4.16
C ILE A 59 -10.76 2.37 4.25
N HIS A 60 -9.45 2.50 4.18
CA HIS A 60 -8.75 3.77 4.02
C HIS A 60 -8.26 3.88 2.57
N VAL A 61 -8.62 4.96 1.90
CA VAL A 61 -8.12 5.30 0.57
C VAL A 61 -7.01 6.34 0.66
N PRO A 62 -5.97 6.27 -0.20
CA PRO A 62 -4.83 7.16 -0.08
C PRO A 62 -5.19 8.61 -0.38
N GLN A 63 -4.39 9.54 0.17
CA GLN A 63 -4.55 10.96 -0.05
C GLN A 63 -4.63 11.29 -1.55
N GLY A 64 -5.64 12.06 -1.93
CA GLY A 64 -5.87 12.44 -3.33
C GLY A 64 -6.61 11.40 -4.17
N TYR A 65 -7.12 10.33 -3.55
CA TYR A 65 -7.92 9.31 -4.23
C TYR A 65 -9.03 9.94 -5.08
N ASP A 66 -9.86 10.84 -4.55
CA ASP A 66 -10.99 11.44 -5.26
C ASP A 66 -10.60 12.44 -6.38
N ARG A 67 -9.32 12.79 -6.47
CA ARG A 67 -8.79 13.75 -7.45
C ARG A 67 -8.04 13.08 -8.60
N SER A 68 -8.06 11.76 -8.69
CA SER A 68 -7.26 10.98 -9.62
C SER A 68 -8.01 9.72 -10.03
N ASP A 69 -7.84 9.29 -11.27
CA ASP A 69 -8.36 8.01 -11.79
C ASP A 69 -7.34 6.87 -11.59
N GLU A 70 -6.29 7.10 -10.82
CA GLU A 70 -5.26 6.09 -10.56
C GLU A 70 -5.84 4.88 -9.81
N ARG A 71 -5.22 3.73 -10.07
CA ARG A 71 -5.50 2.48 -9.37
C ARG A 71 -4.37 2.16 -8.41
N TYR A 72 -4.70 1.56 -7.27
CA TYR A 72 -3.80 1.40 -6.12
C TYR A 72 -3.67 -0.06 -5.72
N PRO A 73 -2.46 -0.53 -5.36
CA PRO A 73 -2.30 -1.80 -4.68
C PRO A 73 -3.07 -1.80 -3.36
N VAL A 74 -3.43 -2.99 -2.88
CA VAL A 74 -4.23 -3.15 -1.66
C VAL A 74 -3.38 -3.78 -0.57
N LEU A 75 -3.40 -3.19 0.63
CA LEU A 75 -2.89 -3.79 1.85
C LEU A 75 -4.07 -4.26 2.69
N ILE A 76 -4.11 -5.54 3.03
CA ILE A 76 -5.14 -6.13 3.90
C ILE A 76 -4.53 -6.42 5.26
N GLN A 77 -5.04 -5.72 6.29
CA GLN A 77 -4.62 -5.89 7.67
C GLN A 77 -5.59 -6.82 8.39
N LEU A 78 -5.11 -8.00 8.76
CA LEU A 78 -5.84 -8.95 9.60
C LEU A 78 -5.78 -8.54 11.08
N GLY A 79 -6.79 -8.89 11.87
CA GLY A 79 -6.86 -8.50 13.27
C GLY A 79 -6.80 -6.99 13.44
N ALA A 80 -7.50 -6.25 12.60
CA ALA A 80 -7.31 -4.82 12.37
C ALA A 80 -7.54 -3.94 13.61
N GLY A 81 -8.27 -4.39 14.61
CA GLY A 81 -8.63 -3.56 15.77
C GLY A 81 -7.48 -2.70 16.31
N PRO A 82 -6.39 -3.29 16.84
CA PRO A 82 -5.24 -2.52 17.33
C PRO A 82 -4.29 -2.05 16.23
N HIS A 83 -4.33 -2.63 15.02
CA HIS A 83 -3.27 -2.48 14.02
C HIS A 83 -3.61 -1.53 12.86
N PHE A 84 -4.89 -1.28 12.58
CA PHE A 84 -5.33 -0.54 11.38
C PHE A 84 -4.79 0.89 11.32
N ALA A 85 -4.89 1.62 12.43
CA ALA A 85 -4.52 3.02 12.47
C ALA A 85 -3.04 3.24 12.09
N TYR A 86 -2.14 2.45 12.64
CA TYR A 86 -0.73 2.60 12.28
C TYR A 86 -0.39 1.98 10.93
N SER A 87 -1.09 0.92 10.48
CA SER A 87 -0.90 0.39 9.12
C SER A 87 -1.25 1.43 8.06
N ALA A 88 -2.37 2.14 8.22
CA ALA A 88 -2.75 3.25 7.35
C ALA A 88 -1.75 4.41 7.42
N ALA A 89 -1.32 4.80 8.64
CA ALA A 89 -0.34 5.86 8.83
C ALA A 89 1.04 5.52 8.22
N ILE A 90 1.51 4.29 8.39
CA ILE A 90 2.76 3.80 7.76
C ILE A 90 2.65 3.84 6.23
N ALA A 91 1.52 3.38 5.67
CA ALA A 91 1.30 3.40 4.22
C ALA A 91 1.34 4.84 3.67
N GLU A 92 0.63 5.76 4.29
CA GLU A 92 0.63 7.19 3.92
C GLU A 92 2.01 7.83 4.08
N PHE A 93 2.68 7.58 5.21
CA PHE A 93 4.02 8.12 5.47
C PHE A 93 5.04 7.63 4.42
N LEU A 94 5.05 6.33 4.14
CA LEU A 94 5.98 5.75 3.16
C LEU A 94 5.67 6.21 1.74
N ALA A 95 4.40 6.29 1.37
CA ALA A 95 3.97 6.76 0.05
C ALA A 95 4.28 8.25 -0.15
N GLY A 96 3.97 9.10 0.84
CA GLY A 96 4.28 10.54 0.83
C GLY A 96 5.77 10.84 0.71
N ASN A 97 6.63 9.91 1.18
CA ASN A 97 8.08 9.97 1.03
C ASN A 97 8.61 9.18 -0.19
N GLY A 98 7.72 8.59 -1.01
CA GLY A 98 8.06 7.88 -2.25
C GLY A 98 8.80 6.56 -2.05
N HIS A 99 8.72 5.96 -0.86
CA HIS A 99 9.31 4.64 -0.59
C HIS A 99 8.48 3.49 -1.17
N ILE A 100 7.15 3.70 -1.24
CA ILE A 100 6.17 2.75 -1.78
C ILE A 100 5.16 3.53 -2.64
N PRO A 101 4.35 2.89 -3.50
CA PRO A 101 3.18 3.54 -4.09
C PRO A 101 2.14 3.86 -3.03
N PRO A 102 1.21 4.80 -3.27
CA PRO A 102 0.01 4.93 -2.45
C PRO A 102 -0.77 3.61 -2.43
N LEU A 103 -1.33 3.25 -1.27
CA LEU A 103 -2.07 2.00 -1.05
C LEU A 103 -3.50 2.27 -0.59
N ILE A 104 -4.44 1.44 -1.02
CA ILE A 104 -5.71 1.26 -0.30
C ILE A 104 -5.42 0.33 0.87
N VAL A 105 -5.76 0.75 2.10
CA VAL A 105 -5.59 -0.08 3.29
C VAL A 105 -6.95 -0.60 3.74
N VAL A 106 -7.06 -1.91 3.83
CA VAL A 106 -8.29 -2.62 4.19
C VAL A 106 -8.06 -3.33 5.52
N GLY A 107 -8.84 -2.99 6.53
CA GLY A 107 -8.78 -3.62 7.85
C GLY A 107 -9.90 -4.64 8.03
N LEU A 108 -9.54 -5.81 8.52
CA LEU A 108 -10.49 -6.84 8.93
C LEU A 108 -10.43 -6.99 10.46
N PRO A 109 -11.30 -6.29 11.19
CA PRO A 109 -11.36 -6.44 12.64
C PRO A 109 -11.93 -7.82 13.01
N ASP A 110 -11.52 -8.32 14.15
CA ASP A 110 -12.09 -9.50 14.76
C ASP A 110 -13.25 -9.07 15.67
N PRO A 111 -14.53 -9.37 15.34
CA PRO A 111 -15.65 -8.93 16.16
C PRO A 111 -15.59 -9.45 17.61
N THR A 112 -15.02 -10.62 17.78
CA THR A 112 -14.75 -11.24 19.10
C THR A 112 -13.48 -12.08 19.03
N PRO A 113 -12.85 -12.43 20.16
CA PRO A 113 -11.71 -13.37 20.19
C PRO A 113 -12.01 -14.71 19.50
N ARG A 114 -13.27 -15.17 19.54
CA ARG A 114 -13.69 -16.40 18.85
C ARG A 114 -13.50 -16.32 17.34
N HIS A 115 -13.79 -15.15 16.73
CA HIS A 115 -13.60 -14.94 15.29
C HIS A 115 -12.10 -14.96 14.94
N HIS A 116 -11.28 -14.33 15.78
CA HIS A 116 -9.83 -14.37 15.62
C HIS A 116 -9.30 -15.80 15.57
N TYR A 117 -9.67 -16.61 16.56
CA TYR A 117 -9.25 -18.01 16.64
C TYR A 117 -9.75 -18.85 15.47
N ARG A 118 -11.03 -18.68 15.09
CA ARG A 118 -11.61 -19.40 13.96
C ARG A 118 -10.90 -19.07 12.66
N ASP A 119 -10.81 -17.79 12.34
CA ASP A 119 -10.38 -17.31 11.02
C ASP A 119 -8.86 -17.47 10.81
N SER A 120 -8.10 -17.43 11.89
CA SER A 120 -6.63 -17.43 11.85
C SER A 120 -5.98 -18.80 12.02
N THR A 121 -6.76 -19.86 12.27
CA THR A 121 -6.19 -21.21 12.51
C THR A 121 -6.59 -22.21 11.44
N PRO A 122 -5.61 -22.94 10.84
CA PRO A 122 -5.84 -23.84 9.73
C PRO A 122 -6.61 -25.13 10.07
N SER A 123 -6.45 -25.62 11.30
CA SER A 123 -6.99 -26.90 11.76
C SER A 123 -7.76 -26.76 13.09
N PRO A 124 -8.77 -27.62 13.33
CA PRO A 124 -9.44 -27.65 14.62
C PRO A 124 -8.57 -28.34 15.68
N VAL A 125 -8.54 -27.79 16.89
CA VAL A 125 -7.86 -28.38 18.04
C VAL A 125 -8.77 -28.32 19.27
N ASP A 126 -8.72 -29.37 20.13
CA ASP A 126 -9.64 -29.52 21.27
C ASP A 126 -9.47 -28.42 22.32
N TYR A 127 -8.23 -27.95 22.55
CA TYR A 127 -7.94 -26.87 23.50
C TYR A 127 -8.39 -25.48 23.02
N LEU A 128 -8.78 -25.33 21.74
CA LEU A 128 -9.29 -24.09 21.14
C LEU A 128 -10.52 -24.40 20.28
N PRO A 129 -11.72 -24.60 20.87
CA PRO A 129 -12.90 -25.13 20.18
C PRO A 129 -13.39 -24.27 18.98
N ALA A 130 -12.95 -23.01 18.89
CA ALA A 130 -13.30 -22.15 17.76
C ALA A 130 -12.33 -22.27 16.57
N SER A 131 -11.26 -23.07 16.70
CA SER A 131 -10.20 -23.18 15.69
C SER A 131 -10.64 -23.88 14.40
N GLY A 132 -9.81 -23.80 13.34
CA GLY A 132 -9.97 -24.58 12.09
C GLY A 132 -10.76 -23.89 10.98
N GLY A 133 -11.03 -22.60 11.06
CA GLY A 133 -11.83 -21.87 10.07
C GLY A 133 -11.04 -21.18 8.97
N SER A 134 -9.70 -21.24 8.98
CA SER A 134 -8.86 -20.59 7.94
C SER A 134 -9.24 -20.98 6.51
N PRO A 135 -9.61 -22.22 6.18
CA PRO A 135 -10.03 -22.57 4.82
C PRO A 135 -11.26 -21.77 4.35
N ALA A 136 -12.26 -21.61 5.21
CA ALA A 136 -13.47 -20.82 4.90
C ALA A 136 -13.13 -19.32 4.84
N PHE A 137 -12.28 -18.84 5.76
CA PHE A 137 -11.87 -17.44 5.77
C PHE A 137 -11.02 -17.07 4.53
N LEU A 138 -10.13 -17.95 4.08
CA LEU A 138 -9.39 -17.76 2.84
C LEU A 138 -10.32 -17.70 1.62
N ARG A 139 -11.35 -18.53 1.58
CA ARG A 139 -12.41 -18.47 0.54
C ARG A 139 -13.17 -17.14 0.61
N PHE A 140 -13.58 -16.69 1.80
CA PHE A 140 -14.21 -15.39 1.97
C PHE A 140 -13.34 -14.25 1.41
N LEU A 141 -12.05 -14.24 1.72
CA LEU A 141 -11.13 -13.23 1.18
C LEU A 141 -11.13 -13.26 -0.35
N LYS A 142 -11.03 -14.44 -0.95
CA LYS A 142 -10.90 -14.62 -2.39
C LYS A 142 -12.19 -14.42 -3.18
N GLU A 143 -13.29 -14.96 -2.67
CA GLU A 143 -14.53 -15.11 -3.44
C GLU A 143 -15.54 -13.99 -3.11
N GLU A 144 -15.39 -13.30 -1.98
CA GLU A 144 -16.32 -12.25 -1.55
C GLU A 144 -15.62 -10.91 -1.34
N LEU A 145 -14.59 -10.83 -0.49
CA LEU A 145 -13.92 -9.55 -0.18
C LEU A 145 -13.17 -8.95 -1.38
N LEU A 146 -12.30 -9.72 -2.02
CA LEU A 146 -11.50 -9.21 -3.15
C LEU A 146 -12.38 -8.75 -4.32
N PRO A 147 -13.39 -9.50 -4.78
CA PRO A 147 -14.32 -9.02 -5.80
C PRO A 147 -15.08 -7.75 -5.39
N TYR A 148 -15.49 -7.64 -4.11
CA TYR A 148 -16.10 -6.42 -3.59
C TYR A 148 -15.17 -5.22 -3.73
N LEU A 149 -13.91 -5.36 -3.32
CA LEU A 149 -12.90 -4.29 -3.45
C LEU A 149 -12.61 -3.92 -4.91
N GLU A 150 -12.51 -4.91 -5.79
CA GLU A 150 -12.23 -4.69 -7.22
C GLU A 150 -13.38 -3.99 -7.95
N THR A 151 -14.61 -4.22 -7.51
CA THR A 151 -15.79 -3.57 -8.08
C THR A 151 -16.00 -2.17 -7.52
N GLY A 152 -15.80 -2.00 -6.21
CA GLY A 152 -16.10 -0.74 -5.51
C GLY A 152 -14.95 0.26 -5.49
N PHE A 153 -13.71 -0.16 -5.72
CA PHE A 153 -12.53 0.69 -5.58
C PHE A 153 -11.58 0.53 -6.77
N ARG A 154 -10.77 1.55 -6.99
CA ARG A 154 -9.72 1.55 -8.03
C ARG A 154 -8.49 0.77 -7.56
N THR A 155 -8.58 -0.55 -7.58
CA THR A 155 -7.53 -1.46 -7.12
C THR A 155 -6.60 -1.91 -8.24
N ARG A 156 -5.33 -2.22 -7.90
CA ARG A 156 -4.37 -2.97 -8.71
C ARG A 156 -4.37 -4.45 -8.29
N PRO A 157 -3.89 -5.37 -9.12
CA PRO A 157 -3.85 -6.79 -8.79
C PRO A 157 -2.82 -7.16 -7.71
N PHE A 158 -1.87 -6.27 -7.39
CA PHE A 158 -0.89 -6.52 -6.33
C PHE A 158 -1.52 -6.26 -4.95
N ARG A 159 -1.57 -7.31 -4.14
CA ARG A 159 -2.19 -7.30 -2.82
C ARG A 159 -1.18 -7.74 -1.77
N ILE A 160 -1.17 -7.06 -0.63
CA ILE A 160 -0.32 -7.37 0.51
C ILE A 160 -1.22 -7.81 1.66
N LEU A 161 -0.87 -8.90 2.33
CA LEU A 161 -1.56 -9.40 3.51
C LEU A 161 -0.67 -9.21 4.73
N CYS A 162 -1.18 -8.52 5.75
CA CYS A 162 -0.46 -8.27 7.00
C CYS A 162 -1.15 -9.01 8.15
N GLY A 163 -0.38 -9.69 9.00
CA GLY A 163 -0.90 -10.42 10.14
C GLY A 163 0.10 -10.54 11.29
N HIS A 164 -0.42 -10.46 12.53
CA HIS A 164 0.33 -10.65 13.77
C HIS A 164 -0.11 -11.95 14.46
N GLY A 165 0.80 -12.66 15.10
CA GLY A 165 0.50 -13.87 15.88
C GLY A 165 -0.21 -14.97 15.05
N LEU A 166 -1.43 -15.35 15.42
CA LEU A 166 -2.24 -16.31 14.66
C LEU A 166 -2.62 -15.78 13.27
N SER A 167 -2.87 -14.48 13.12
CA SER A 167 -3.08 -13.90 11.79
C SER A 167 -1.82 -13.95 10.92
N GLY A 168 -0.63 -13.95 11.53
CA GLY A 168 0.64 -14.24 10.86
C GLY A 168 0.74 -15.70 10.38
N LEU A 169 0.30 -16.66 11.20
CA LEU A 169 0.15 -18.06 10.79
C LEU A 169 -0.80 -18.19 9.59
N PHE A 170 -1.96 -17.51 9.65
CA PHE A 170 -2.90 -17.48 8.52
C PHE A 170 -2.26 -16.92 7.24
N ALA A 171 -1.44 -15.89 7.34
CA ALA A 171 -0.76 -15.32 6.17
C ALA A 171 0.17 -16.35 5.51
N VAL A 172 0.96 -17.11 6.31
CA VAL A 172 1.79 -18.21 5.81
C VAL A 172 0.92 -19.33 5.20
N TYR A 173 -0.17 -19.69 5.87
CA TYR A 173 -1.15 -20.65 5.36
C TYR A 173 -1.73 -20.22 3.99
N ALA A 174 -2.11 -18.95 3.85
CA ALA A 174 -2.65 -18.39 2.61
C ALA A 174 -1.64 -18.43 1.45
N LEU A 175 -0.34 -18.20 1.72
CA LEU A 175 0.72 -18.37 0.73
C LEU A 175 0.75 -19.81 0.18
N LEU A 176 0.64 -20.79 1.06
CA LEU A 176 0.76 -22.20 0.71
C LEU A 176 -0.51 -22.78 0.05
N GLU A 177 -1.69 -22.36 0.50
CA GLU A 177 -2.98 -22.89 0.02
C GLU A 177 -3.56 -22.14 -1.18
N SER A 178 -3.16 -20.89 -1.36
CA SER A 178 -3.65 -20.07 -2.47
C SER A 178 -2.54 -19.17 -3.04
N PRO A 179 -1.50 -19.77 -3.59
CA PRO A 179 -0.36 -19.04 -4.15
C PRO A 179 -0.84 -18.06 -5.23
N GLY A 180 -0.21 -16.87 -5.25
CA GLY A 180 -0.54 -15.81 -6.20
C GLY A 180 -1.75 -14.95 -5.84
N THR A 181 -2.56 -15.30 -4.83
CA THR A 181 -3.63 -14.44 -4.33
C THR A 181 -3.08 -13.15 -3.72
N PHE A 182 -2.01 -13.27 -2.95
CA PHE A 182 -1.28 -12.16 -2.36
C PHE A 182 0.13 -12.11 -2.92
N GLY A 183 0.51 -10.96 -3.49
CA GLY A 183 1.86 -10.74 -4.03
C GLY A 183 2.89 -10.42 -2.95
N GLY A 184 2.44 -9.94 -1.78
CA GLY A 184 3.26 -9.67 -0.62
C GLY A 184 2.61 -10.13 0.68
N LEU A 185 3.41 -10.62 1.61
CA LEU A 185 2.99 -10.99 2.96
C LEU A 185 3.95 -10.35 3.96
N VAL A 186 3.38 -9.74 5.00
CA VAL A 186 4.13 -9.22 6.14
C VAL A 186 3.57 -9.87 7.39
N THR A 187 4.38 -10.67 8.04
CA THR A 187 4.00 -11.30 9.31
C THR A 187 4.83 -10.73 10.45
N ASP A 188 4.24 -10.65 11.61
CA ASP A 188 4.92 -10.35 12.86
C ASP A 188 4.55 -11.38 13.91
N GLY A 189 5.56 -11.97 14.55
CA GLY A 189 5.38 -12.96 15.61
C GLY A 189 4.49 -14.15 15.22
N ALA A 190 4.58 -14.66 13.97
CA ALA A 190 3.69 -15.68 13.46
C ALA A 190 3.69 -16.95 14.34
N SER A 191 2.50 -17.38 14.79
CA SER A 191 2.30 -18.50 15.74
C SER A 191 2.48 -19.87 15.05
N LEU A 192 3.68 -20.15 14.53
CA LEU A 192 3.95 -21.34 13.71
C LEU A 192 4.00 -22.66 14.51
N ALA A 193 3.99 -22.60 15.84
CA ALA A 193 3.91 -23.78 16.71
C ALA A 193 2.47 -24.32 16.89
N PHE A 194 1.46 -23.62 16.35
CA PHE A 194 0.06 -24.03 16.45
C PHE A 194 -0.16 -25.45 15.91
N ASP A 195 -0.97 -26.26 16.62
CA ASP A 195 -1.37 -27.62 16.25
C ASP A 195 -0.16 -28.51 15.89
N ASP A 196 0.69 -28.76 16.89
CA ASP A 196 1.93 -29.53 16.73
C ASP A 196 2.78 -29.07 15.53
N ALA A 197 2.70 -27.75 15.26
CA ALA A 197 3.44 -27.11 14.17
C ALA A 197 3.09 -27.66 12.76
N MET A 198 1.81 -27.97 12.52
CA MET A 198 1.27 -28.54 11.29
C MET A 198 1.67 -27.76 10.03
N ILE A 199 1.90 -26.45 10.17
CA ILE A 199 2.26 -25.58 9.04
C ILE A 199 3.55 -26.03 8.32
N PHE A 200 4.49 -26.68 9.02
CA PHE A 200 5.74 -27.16 8.42
C PHE A 200 5.53 -28.37 7.53
N GLY A 201 4.58 -29.25 7.86
CA GLY A 201 4.17 -30.36 6.99
C GLY A 201 3.56 -29.83 5.70
N LEU A 202 2.70 -28.84 5.82
CA LEU A 202 2.10 -28.16 4.67
C LEU A 202 3.16 -27.43 3.83
N ALA A 203 4.07 -26.68 4.47
CA ALA A 203 5.15 -25.99 3.79
C ALA A 203 6.08 -26.96 3.04
N ALA A 204 6.47 -28.07 3.67
CA ALA A 204 7.31 -29.09 3.03
C ALA A 204 6.66 -29.71 1.77
N SER A 205 5.33 -29.81 1.76
CA SER A 205 4.60 -30.39 0.62
C SER A 205 4.33 -29.39 -0.51
N LYS A 206 4.19 -28.09 -0.21
CA LYS A 206 3.70 -27.10 -1.18
C LYS A 206 4.71 -26.02 -1.56
N LEU A 207 5.68 -25.72 -0.71
CA LEU A 207 6.57 -24.57 -0.88
C LEU A 207 7.42 -24.64 -2.17
N ALA A 208 7.79 -25.84 -2.62
CA ALA A 208 8.50 -26.04 -3.89
C ALA A 208 7.59 -25.94 -5.13
N GLY A 209 6.30 -25.67 -4.95
CA GLY A 209 5.34 -25.59 -6.03
C GLY A 209 5.64 -24.44 -7.01
N PRO A 210 5.33 -24.61 -8.32
CA PRO A 210 5.67 -23.64 -9.36
C PRO A 210 4.91 -22.32 -9.23
N ASP A 211 3.78 -22.31 -8.52
CA ASP A 211 2.94 -21.15 -8.34
C ASP A 211 3.33 -20.30 -7.10
N ILE A 212 4.20 -20.81 -6.24
CA ILE A 212 4.71 -20.09 -5.06
C ILE A 212 5.63 -18.97 -5.54
N ARG A 213 5.21 -17.74 -5.32
CA ARG A 213 5.92 -16.53 -5.76
C ARG A 213 5.51 -15.30 -4.94
N GLY A 214 6.31 -14.23 -5.05
CA GLY A 214 6.03 -12.95 -4.40
C GLY A 214 7.03 -12.62 -3.30
N PHE A 215 6.55 -12.01 -2.24
CA PHE A 215 7.38 -11.51 -1.15
C PHE A 215 6.83 -12.00 0.19
N LEU A 216 7.72 -12.55 1.03
CA LEU A 216 7.40 -12.95 2.40
C LEU A 216 8.37 -12.27 3.37
N TYR A 217 7.87 -11.33 4.15
CA TYR A 217 8.60 -10.73 5.26
C TYR A 217 8.15 -11.39 6.57
N LEU A 218 9.10 -12.01 7.25
CA LEU A 218 8.91 -12.62 8.56
C LEU A 218 9.53 -11.70 9.60
N GLY A 219 8.71 -11.01 10.37
CA GLY A 219 9.13 -10.17 11.50
C GLY A 219 8.82 -10.83 12.82
N SER A 220 9.55 -10.47 13.87
CA SER A 220 9.21 -10.80 15.26
C SER A 220 9.95 -9.87 16.22
N GLY A 221 9.38 -9.67 17.40
CA GLY A 221 10.13 -9.24 18.56
C GLY A 221 11.01 -10.35 19.11
N ASN A 222 11.68 -10.05 20.20
CA ASN A 222 12.56 -11.00 20.92
C ASN A 222 11.75 -11.99 21.80
N GLU A 223 10.95 -12.83 21.14
CA GLU A 223 10.02 -13.76 21.76
C GLU A 223 10.56 -15.19 21.69
N ARG A 224 10.97 -15.73 22.84
CA ARG A 224 11.57 -17.07 22.93
C ARG A 224 10.68 -18.19 22.38
N GLU A 225 9.36 -18.02 22.41
CA GLU A 225 8.41 -19.05 21.97
C GLU A 225 8.19 -19.00 20.45
N THR A 226 8.32 -17.84 19.83
CA THR A 226 8.03 -17.62 18.40
C THR A 226 9.26 -17.81 17.52
N ILE A 227 10.43 -17.34 17.98
CA ILE A 227 11.68 -17.36 17.20
C ILE A 227 12.04 -18.75 16.66
N PRO A 228 11.99 -19.87 17.44
CA PRO A 228 12.35 -21.18 16.89
C PRO A 228 11.49 -21.61 15.70
N GLY A 229 10.19 -21.27 15.72
CA GLY A 229 9.30 -21.55 14.60
C GLY A 229 9.68 -20.75 13.36
N LEU A 230 9.98 -19.47 13.51
CA LEU A 230 10.41 -18.60 12.41
C LEU A 230 11.75 -19.05 11.82
N GLN A 231 12.72 -19.41 12.64
CA GLN A 231 14.01 -19.94 12.21
C GLN A 231 13.84 -21.24 11.42
N ARG A 232 13.01 -22.17 11.93
CA ARG A 232 12.69 -23.42 11.21
C ARG A 232 12.02 -23.15 9.86
N LEU A 233 11.12 -22.19 9.77
CA LEU A 233 10.53 -21.82 8.48
C LEU A 233 11.57 -21.21 7.54
N ASN A 234 12.45 -20.34 8.06
CA ASN A 234 13.54 -19.76 7.27
C ASN A 234 14.48 -20.83 6.73
N GLU A 235 14.89 -21.81 7.53
CA GLU A 235 15.71 -22.94 7.08
C GLU A 235 15.02 -23.78 6.00
N LEU A 236 13.70 -23.94 6.10
CA LEU A 236 12.93 -24.65 5.08
C LEU A 236 12.88 -23.85 3.78
N LEU A 237 12.65 -22.54 3.87
CA LEU A 237 12.68 -21.62 2.72
C LEU A 237 14.05 -21.66 2.01
N GLU A 238 15.14 -21.61 2.75
CA GLU A 238 16.50 -21.71 2.19
C GLU A 238 16.72 -23.01 1.40
N LYS A 239 16.10 -24.11 1.84
CA LYS A 239 16.26 -25.44 1.21
C LYS A 239 15.41 -25.65 -0.05
N ILE A 240 14.16 -25.15 -0.05
CA ILE A 240 13.19 -25.57 -1.06
C ILE A 240 12.36 -24.44 -1.68
N ALA A 241 12.52 -23.17 -1.27
CA ALA A 241 11.75 -22.10 -1.86
C ALA A 241 12.11 -21.88 -3.33
N PRO A 242 11.11 -21.67 -4.21
CA PRO A 242 11.38 -21.38 -5.61
C PRO A 242 12.00 -19.99 -5.78
N PRO A 243 12.80 -19.76 -6.84
CA PRO A 243 13.42 -18.46 -7.09
C PRO A 243 12.43 -17.30 -7.25
N ALA A 244 11.17 -17.59 -7.54
CA ALA A 244 10.11 -16.61 -7.67
C ALA A 244 9.56 -16.08 -6.32
N LEU A 245 9.89 -16.72 -5.19
CA LEU A 245 9.59 -16.26 -3.85
C LEU A 245 10.83 -15.60 -3.25
N ALA A 246 10.73 -14.30 -2.99
CA ALA A 246 11.72 -13.59 -2.18
C ALA A 246 11.24 -13.54 -0.73
N TRP A 247 12.13 -13.81 0.25
CA TRP A 247 11.80 -13.72 1.67
C TRP A 247 12.93 -13.10 2.48
N THR A 248 12.59 -12.67 3.68
CA THR A 248 13.55 -12.28 4.73
C THR A 248 12.96 -12.60 6.10
N LEU A 249 13.84 -12.83 7.07
CA LEU A 249 13.51 -12.94 8.49
C LEU A 249 14.26 -11.84 9.24
N GLU A 250 13.55 -11.01 10.00
CA GLU A 250 14.12 -9.99 10.88
C GLU A 250 13.58 -10.14 12.30
N ILE A 251 14.47 -10.21 13.27
CA ILE A 251 14.15 -10.26 14.70
C ILE A 251 14.57 -8.92 15.31
N GLU A 252 13.61 -8.24 15.93
CA GLU A 252 13.81 -6.96 16.63
C GLU A 252 14.14 -7.26 18.08
N GLU A 253 15.42 -7.20 18.45
CA GLU A 253 15.88 -7.61 19.80
C GLU A 253 15.33 -6.71 20.92
N ASP A 254 15.05 -5.45 20.63
CA ASP A 254 14.53 -4.45 21.59
C ASP A 254 13.00 -4.40 21.63
N GLU A 255 12.30 -5.24 20.85
CA GLU A 255 10.84 -5.26 20.79
C GLU A 255 10.26 -6.56 21.38
N ASP A 256 9.06 -6.47 21.90
CA ASP A 256 8.26 -7.61 22.35
C ASP A 256 7.00 -7.81 21.49
N GLN A 257 6.18 -8.82 21.82
CA GLN A 257 4.95 -9.13 21.06
C GLN A 257 3.98 -7.95 20.97
N GLY A 258 3.97 -7.05 21.94
CA GLY A 258 3.07 -5.89 21.96
C GLY A 258 3.56 -4.75 21.06
N THR A 259 4.84 -4.67 20.76
CA THR A 259 5.46 -3.53 20.09
C THR A 259 6.06 -3.85 18.74
N ALA A 260 6.46 -5.08 18.48
CA ALA A 260 7.17 -5.51 17.26
C ALA A 260 6.35 -5.34 15.96
N ALA A 261 5.03 -5.36 16.03
CA ALA A 261 4.19 -5.25 14.85
C ALA A 261 4.38 -3.92 14.08
N LEU A 262 4.61 -2.81 14.77
CA LEU A 262 4.81 -1.51 14.13
C LEU A 262 6.11 -1.47 13.30
N PRO A 263 7.30 -1.78 13.85
CA PRO A 263 8.53 -1.84 13.06
C PRO A 263 8.47 -2.94 11.98
N ALA A 264 7.85 -4.09 12.23
CA ALA A 264 7.70 -5.16 11.24
C ALA A 264 6.92 -4.70 10.02
N TYR A 265 5.80 -3.97 10.20
CA TYR A 265 5.02 -3.46 9.07
C TYR A 265 5.75 -2.35 8.31
N LEU A 266 6.42 -1.43 9.01
CA LEU A 266 7.23 -0.39 8.40
C LEU A 266 8.37 -0.99 7.56
N LYS A 267 9.13 -1.92 8.13
CA LYS A 267 10.27 -2.58 7.48
C LYS A 267 9.79 -3.52 6.37
N GLY A 268 8.74 -4.30 6.61
CA GLY A 268 8.16 -5.23 5.65
C GLY A 268 7.67 -4.55 4.38
N LEU A 269 6.95 -3.42 4.49
CA LEU A 269 6.53 -2.64 3.33
C LEU A 269 7.72 -2.05 2.57
N LYS A 270 8.71 -1.49 3.27
CA LYS A 270 9.94 -1.00 2.63
C LYS A 270 10.71 -2.12 1.93
N TRP A 271 10.74 -3.31 2.51
CA TRP A 271 11.43 -4.46 1.94
C TRP A 271 10.69 -5.02 0.71
N ILE A 272 9.37 -5.15 0.75
CA ILE A 272 8.54 -5.54 -0.41
C ILE A 272 8.80 -4.57 -1.56
N TYR A 273 8.74 -3.26 -1.28
CA TYR A 273 8.93 -2.21 -2.28
C TYR A 273 10.39 -1.75 -2.45
N ARG A 274 11.38 -2.57 -2.02
CA ARG A 274 12.79 -2.24 -2.26
C ARG A 274 13.05 -2.05 -3.75
N GLY A 275 13.72 -0.97 -4.07
CA GLY A 275 13.92 -0.55 -5.46
C GLY A 275 12.72 0.14 -6.09
N TRP A 276 11.69 0.56 -5.32
CA TRP A 276 10.60 1.39 -5.85
C TRP A 276 11.06 2.80 -6.22
N ARG A 277 12.00 3.36 -5.44
CA ARG A 277 12.59 4.67 -5.72
C ARG A 277 13.63 4.54 -6.83
N MET A 278 13.37 5.17 -7.97
CA MET A 278 14.33 5.19 -9.09
C MET A 278 15.69 5.74 -8.65
N PRO A 279 16.81 5.01 -8.89
CA PRO A 279 18.15 5.49 -8.61
C PRO A 279 18.54 6.68 -9.50
N ALA A 280 19.47 7.52 -9.02
CA ALA A 280 19.95 8.68 -9.78
C ALA A 280 20.69 8.26 -11.06
N GLU A 281 21.46 7.18 -10.97
CA GLU A 281 22.20 6.59 -12.09
C GLU A 281 21.26 6.19 -13.25
N THR A 282 20.05 5.72 -12.93
CA THR A 282 19.03 5.39 -13.93
C THR A 282 18.58 6.62 -14.69
N ALA A 283 18.33 7.74 -14.00
CA ALA A 283 17.98 9.00 -14.64
C ALA A 283 19.16 9.57 -15.46
N ALA A 284 20.38 9.49 -14.93
CA ALA A 284 21.58 9.94 -15.63
C ALA A 284 21.90 9.12 -16.90
N ALA A 285 21.49 7.83 -16.93
CA ALA A 285 21.64 6.98 -18.10
C ALA A 285 20.62 7.26 -19.23
N GLY A 286 19.66 8.16 -18.99
CA GLY A 286 18.73 8.64 -20.00
C GLY A 286 17.41 7.86 -20.07
N TRP A 287 16.59 8.22 -21.07
CA TRP A 287 15.19 7.80 -21.16
C TRP A 287 15.01 6.29 -21.33
N ASP A 288 15.87 5.63 -22.09
CA ASP A 288 15.80 4.17 -22.28
C ASP A 288 16.02 3.41 -20.97
N ALA A 289 16.96 3.86 -20.16
CA ALA A 289 17.21 3.28 -18.83
C ALA A 289 16.02 3.50 -17.90
N VAL A 290 15.41 4.69 -17.93
CA VAL A 290 14.18 4.99 -17.18
C VAL A 290 13.03 4.07 -17.59
N ARG A 291 12.78 3.89 -18.88
CA ARG A 291 11.74 2.96 -19.38
C ARG A 291 12.02 1.52 -18.96
N ALA A 292 13.25 1.06 -19.09
CA ALA A 292 13.64 -0.29 -18.68
C ALA A 292 13.43 -0.51 -17.17
N TYR A 293 13.77 0.49 -16.34
CA TYR A 293 13.53 0.47 -14.91
C TYR A 293 12.05 0.28 -14.56
N TYR A 294 11.15 1.11 -15.12
CA TYR A 294 9.71 1.00 -14.86
C TYR A 294 9.10 -0.29 -15.42
N LYS A 295 9.64 -0.80 -16.54
CA LYS A 295 9.29 -2.13 -17.06
C LYS A 295 9.65 -3.25 -16.08
N THR A 296 10.83 -3.17 -15.43
CA THR A 296 11.26 -4.11 -14.40
C THR A 296 10.34 -4.05 -13.17
N LEU A 297 9.94 -2.85 -12.73
CA LEU A 297 8.96 -2.70 -11.64
C LEU A 297 7.62 -3.31 -12.03
N SER A 298 7.16 -3.09 -13.26
CA SER A 298 5.91 -3.67 -13.76
C SER A 298 5.91 -5.20 -13.72
N GLN A 299 7.03 -5.82 -14.13
CA GLN A 299 7.21 -7.27 -14.04
C GLN A 299 7.25 -7.76 -12.59
N LYS A 300 7.95 -7.03 -11.72
CA LYS A 300 8.10 -7.36 -10.31
C LYS A 300 6.79 -7.39 -9.55
N TYR A 301 5.89 -6.44 -9.84
CA TYR A 301 4.61 -6.29 -9.11
C TYR A 301 3.40 -6.80 -9.91
N GLY A 302 3.58 -7.27 -11.14
CA GLY A 302 2.53 -7.89 -11.95
C GLY A 302 1.45 -6.93 -12.46
N TYR A 303 1.75 -5.62 -12.56
CA TYR A 303 0.89 -4.63 -13.18
C TYR A 303 1.70 -3.51 -13.84
N GLU A 304 1.13 -2.83 -14.79
CA GLU A 304 1.81 -1.76 -15.51
C GLU A 304 2.11 -0.57 -14.59
N ILE A 305 3.38 -0.20 -14.52
CA ILE A 305 3.89 0.97 -13.81
C ILE A 305 4.61 1.83 -14.86
N PRO A 306 3.93 2.83 -15.43
CA PRO A 306 4.52 3.63 -16.50
C PRO A 306 5.57 4.60 -15.95
N ALA A 307 6.56 4.92 -16.79
CA ALA A 307 7.44 6.07 -16.58
C ALA A 307 6.68 7.36 -16.89
N SER A 308 5.66 7.68 -16.10
CA SER A 308 4.77 8.81 -16.35
C SER A 308 5.39 10.15 -15.95
N GLU A 309 4.88 11.23 -16.53
CA GLU A 309 5.23 12.60 -16.13
C GLU A 309 5.15 12.79 -14.61
N LYS A 310 4.06 12.31 -14.00
CA LYS A 310 3.86 12.37 -12.54
C LYS A 310 4.94 11.61 -11.77
N ALA A 311 5.33 10.42 -12.24
CA ALA A 311 6.37 9.61 -11.60
C ALA A 311 7.73 10.32 -11.63
N LEU A 312 8.11 10.89 -12.78
CA LEU A 312 9.34 11.67 -12.94
C LEU A 312 9.31 12.95 -12.10
N SER A 313 8.22 13.69 -12.13
CA SER A 313 7.99 14.89 -11.31
C SER A 313 8.14 14.58 -9.83
N SER A 314 7.45 13.55 -9.35
CA SER A 314 7.51 13.11 -7.94
C SER A 314 8.94 12.77 -7.51
N ARG A 315 9.69 12.09 -8.39
CA ARG A 315 11.09 11.74 -8.10
C ARG A 315 11.99 12.97 -8.04
N GLY A 316 11.83 13.91 -8.95
CA GLY A 316 12.57 15.17 -8.94
C GLY A 316 12.30 15.99 -7.68
N PHE A 317 11.03 16.10 -7.25
CA PHE A 317 10.70 16.76 -5.99
C PHE A 317 11.24 16.05 -4.74
N GLN A 318 11.35 14.72 -4.76
CA GLN A 318 12.04 14.00 -3.68
C GLN A 318 13.51 14.41 -3.60
N TRP A 319 14.22 14.46 -4.74
CA TRP A 319 15.61 14.90 -4.78
C TRP A 319 15.78 16.37 -4.36
N ILE A 320 14.83 17.25 -4.67
CA ILE A 320 14.86 18.64 -4.12
C ILE A 320 14.79 18.62 -2.59
N ARG A 321 13.90 17.81 -1.98
CA ARG A 321 13.83 17.69 -0.52
C ARG A 321 15.11 17.12 0.10
N GLU A 322 15.79 16.26 -0.63
CA GLU A 322 17.11 15.70 -0.26
C GLU A 322 18.27 16.65 -0.58
N GLN A 323 18.01 17.86 -1.11
CA GLN A 323 19.00 18.85 -1.58
C GLN A 323 19.89 18.34 -2.73
N ARG A 324 19.46 17.35 -3.46
CA ARG A 324 20.12 16.73 -4.61
C ARG A 324 19.66 17.41 -5.90
N PHE A 325 20.05 18.65 -6.08
CA PHE A 325 19.53 19.52 -7.15
C PHE A 325 19.98 19.08 -8.55
N ALA A 326 21.20 18.55 -8.69
CA ALA A 326 21.70 18.07 -9.98
C ALA A 326 20.90 16.86 -10.51
N GLU A 327 20.55 15.94 -9.64
CA GLU A 327 19.74 14.79 -10.00
C GLU A 327 18.29 15.19 -10.27
N ALA A 328 17.78 16.16 -9.50
CA ALA A 328 16.45 16.73 -9.77
C ALA A 328 16.41 17.41 -11.15
N GLU A 329 17.44 18.18 -11.52
CA GLU A 329 17.55 18.79 -12.85
C GLU A 329 17.56 17.73 -13.94
N THR A 330 18.36 16.69 -13.78
CA THR A 330 18.47 15.59 -14.76
C THR A 330 17.10 14.97 -15.03
N VAL A 331 16.35 14.59 -14.01
CA VAL A 331 15.04 13.93 -14.21
C VAL A 331 13.97 14.90 -14.72
N PHE A 332 14.00 16.17 -14.32
CA PHE A 332 13.06 17.17 -14.85
C PHE A 332 13.33 17.51 -16.32
N ARG A 333 14.60 17.49 -16.76
CA ARG A 333 14.91 17.63 -18.20
C ARG A 333 14.43 16.41 -18.98
N LEU A 334 14.64 15.18 -18.47
CA LEU A 334 14.06 13.98 -19.07
C LEU A 334 12.54 14.07 -19.16
N ASN A 335 11.90 14.66 -18.14
CA ASN A 335 10.46 14.86 -18.12
C ASN A 335 10.03 15.88 -19.19
N GLU A 336 10.74 17.01 -19.35
CA GLU A 336 10.51 18.02 -20.40
C GLU A 336 10.67 17.41 -21.79
N ASP A 337 11.69 16.60 -22.01
CA ASP A 337 11.97 15.93 -23.29
C ASP A 337 10.91 14.87 -23.64
N ALA A 338 10.43 14.13 -22.64
CA ALA A 338 9.41 13.09 -22.83
C ALA A 338 7.99 13.66 -23.00
N TYR A 339 7.73 14.83 -22.41
CA TYR A 339 6.43 15.52 -22.42
C TYR A 339 6.58 16.97 -22.89
N PRO A 340 6.96 17.18 -24.17
CA PRO A 340 7.36 18.50 -24.66
C PRO A 340 6.23 19.54 -24.65
N ASP A 341 4.98 19.12 -24.63
CA ASP A 341 3.81 20.01 -24.58
C ASP A 341 3.32 20.30 -23.14
N SER A 342 3.94 19.69 -22.15
CA SER A 342 3.53 19.86 -20.75
C SER A 342 4.01 21.18 -20.17
N SER A 343 3.06 22.01 -19.68
CA SER A 343 3.38 23.17 -18.84
C SER A 343 3.95 22.75 -17.49
N GLN A 344 3.48 21.60 -16.95
CA GLN A 344 3.95 21.08 -15.66
C GLN A 344 5.43 20.68 -15.70
N ALA A 345 5.90 20.08 -16.79
CA ALA A 345 7.33 19.74 -16.95
C ALA A 345 8.20 21.00 -16.87
N CYS A 346 7.76 22.11 -17.47
CA CYS A 346 8.46 23.39 -17.37
C CYS A 346 8.40 23.98 -15.96
N LEU A 347 7.25 23.89 -15.27
CA LEU A 347 7.10 24.36 -13.90
C LEU A 347 8.01 23.63 -12.92
N ASN A 348 8.23 22.35 -13.12
CA ASN A 348 9.13 21.57 -12.27
C ASN A 348 10.56 22.14 -12.32
N LEU A 349 11.01 22.53 -13.52
CA LEU A 349 12.31 23.19 -13.71
C LEU A 349 12.34 24.61 -13.14
N ALA A 350 11.27 25.38 -13.36
CA ALA A 350 11.15 26.72 -12.75
C ALA A 350 11.30 26.65 -11.23
N PHE A 351 10.53 25.77 -10.59
CA PHE A 351 10.58 25.56 -9.13
C PHE A 351 11.97 25.10 -8.65
N LEU A 352 12.62 24.20 -9.39
CA LEU A 352 13.99 23.77 -9.07
C LEU A 352 14.96 24.96 -9.05
N TYR A 353 14.93 25.80 -10.11
CA TYR A 353 15.82 26.93 -10.19
C TYR A 353 15.54 28.02 -9.14
N GLU A 354 14.27 28.21 -8.72
CA GLU A 354 13.97 29.02 -7.55
C GLU A 354 14.64 28.49 -6.27
N ARG A 355 14.56 27.17 -6.05
CA ARG A 355 15.21 26.53 -4.88
C ARG A 355 16.74 26.66 -4.94
N MET A 356 17.32 26.67 -6.13
CA MET A 356 18.76 26.94 -6.39
C MET A 356 19.11 28.43 -6.33
N LYS A 357 18.13 29.33 -6.21
CA LYS A 357 18.29 30.80 -6.28
C LYS A 357 18.81 31.30 -7.63
N ASP A 358 18.62 30.53 -8.70
CA ASP A 358 18.93 30.92 -10.08
C ASP A 358 17.71 31.59 -10.71
N ARG A 359 17.46 32.87 -10.32
CA ARG A 359 16.32 33.64 -10.76
C ARG A 359 16.20 33.75 -12.28
N PRO A 360 17.27 33.99 -13.05
CA PRO A 360 17.15 34.09 -14.51
C PRO A 360 16.62 32.82 -15.16
N LYS A 361 17.09 31.65 -14.72
CA LYS A 361 16.57 30.37 -15.25
C LYS A 361 15.15 30.10 -14.76
N ALA A 362 14.82 30.40 -13.51
CA ALA A 362 13.47 30.25 -13.01
C ALA A 362 12.47 31.07 -13.83
N ALA A 363 12.74 32.35 -14.08
CA ALA A 363 11.92 33.22 -14.93
C ALA A 363 11.73 32.66 -16.35
N ALA A 364 12.81 32.24 -17.00
CA ALA A 364 12.77 31.66 -18.34
C ALA A 364 11.86 30.41 -18.41
N TYR A 365 11.88 29.55 -17.36
CA TYR A 365 11.04 28.37 -17.33
C TYR A 365 9.60 28.67 -16.93
N TYR A 366 9.30 29.71 -16.15
CA TYR A 366 7.95 30.22 -15.93
C TYR A 366 7.35 30.77 -17.24
N GLU A 367 8.11 31.51 -18.05
CA GLU A 367 7.66 31.96 -19.36
C GLU A 367 7.33 30.80 -20.30
N LYS A 368 8.18 29.76 -20.35
CA LYS A 368 7.91 28.55 -21.12
C LYS A 368 6.63 27.86 -20.65
N ALA A 369 6.42 27.72 -19.33
CA ALA A 369 5.21 27.14 -18.77
C ALA A 369 3.97 27.95 -19.13
N ALA A 370 4.03 29.28 -19.04
CA ALA A 370 2.97 30.19 -19.43
C ALA A 370 2.60 30.03 -20.92
N GLY A 371 3.59 29.96 -21.80
CA GLY A 371 3.37 29.75 -23.23
C GLY A 371 2.64 28.44 -23.55
N LYS A 372 3.03 27.32 -22.87
CA LYS A 372 2.38 26.01 -23.04
C LYS A 372 0.98 25.96 -22.42
N ALA A 373 0.74 26.66 -21.32
CA ALA A 373 -0.57 26.69 -20.67
C ALA A 373 -1.59 27.63 -21.34
N ALA A 374 -1.15 28.56 -22.20
CA ALA A 374 -1.95 29.68 -22.71
C ALA A 374 -3.28 29.25 -23.34
N LEU A 375 -3.31 28.13 -24.06
CA LEU A 375 -4.51 27.66 -24.77
C LEU A 375 -5.41 26.77 -23.89
N SER A 376 -4.82 25.98 -23.00
CA SER A 376 -5.55 24.95 -22.22
C SER A 376 -5.90 25.39 -20.80
N GLN A 377 -5.11 26.31 -20.22
CA GLN A 377 -5.21 26.77 -18.83
C GLN A 377 -4.87 28.27 -18.73
N PRO A 378 -5.69 29.18 -19.26
CA PRO A 378 -5.36 30.61 -19.36
C PRO A 378 -5.12 31.30 -18.01
N GLU A 379 -5.83 30.88 -16.94
CA GLU A 379 -5.61 31.41 -15.58
C GLU A 379 -4.24 30.97 -15.03
N ALA A 380 -3.87 29.71 -15.26
CA ALA A 380 -2.55 29.22 -14.87
C ALA A 380 -1.44 29.92 -15.66
N ALA A 381 -1.64 30.15 -16.95
CA ALA A 381 -0.70 30.90 -17.80
C ALA A 381 -0.46 32.32 -17.28
N ALA A 382 -1.51 33.03 -16.86
CA ALA A 382 -1.40 34.36 -16.28
C ALA A 382 -0.60 34.34 -14.96
N TYR A 383 -0.87 33.34 -14.09
CA TYR A 383 -0.12 33.15 -12.87
C TYR A 383 1.38 32.89 -13.14
N TYR A 384 1.70 32.00 -14.08
CA TYR A 384 3.09 31.68 -14.41
C TYR A 384 3.85 32.87 -14.99
N LYS A 385 3.17 33.70 -15.82
CA LYS A 385 3.75 34.91 -16.33
C LYS A 385 4.10 35.92 -15.22
N ALA A 386 3.23 36.06 -14.25
CA ALA A 386 3.49 36.92 -13.09
C ALA A 386 4.65 36.41 -12.21
N GLN A 387 4.94 35.11 -12.21
CA GLN A 387 6.12 34.57 -11.51
C GLN A 387 7.43 34.76 -12.29
N ALA A 388 7.34 35.01 -13.59
CA ALA A 388 8.53 35.28 -14.43
C ALA A 388 9.04 36.72 -14.31
N GLU A 389 8.18 37.67 -13.96
CA GLU A 389 8.50 39.08 -13.68
C GLU A 389 9.17 39.27 -12.31
#